data_ced950c824f4945d4b3c3507b1c4fa5d
#
_entry.id   ced950c824f4945d4b3c3507b1c4fa5d
#
_cell.length_a   1.000
_cell.length_b   1.000
_cell.length_c   1.000
_cell.angle_alpha   90.00
_cell.angle_beta   90.00
_cell.angle_gamma   90.00
#
_symmetry.space_group_name_H-M   'P 1'
#
loop_
_entity.id
_entity.type
_entity.pdbx_description
1 polymer ?
#
loop_
_entity_poly.entity_id
_entity_poly.type
_entity_poly.pdbx_seq_one_letter_code
_entity_poly.pdbx_strand_id
1 'polypeptide(L)'
;MNKLIFATHNPNKVKEVRDLLSDSFEILGLDDIGFSEDIIEDKHTITENSITKAEFVKIKTGYDCFADDTGLEVDALNGQPGVFSKRFAGPNASSDDNINKLLEMLENNTNRAARFKTVISLSKNGQITTFEGICEGNIAHERMGNLGFGYDPVFIPKNRNISFGQMSLREKNLIAHRAKAINKLVDYLTNLY
;
A
#
# COMPACT_ATOMS: atom_id res chain seq x y z
N MET A 1 -9.93 -12.67 19.94
CA MET A 1 -9.50 -12.19 18.62
C MET A 1 -7.97 -12.25 18.58
N ASN A 2 -7.39 -12.85 17.55
CA ASN A 2 -5.94 -12.94 17.43
C ASN A 2 -5.34 -11.57 17.11
N LYS A 3 -4.29 -11.17 17.85
CA LYS A 3 -3.59 -9.91 17.60
C LYS A 3 -2.59 -10.08 16.47
N LEU A 4 -2.53 -9.10 15.55
CA LEU A 4 -1.60 -9.10 14.45
C LEU A 4 -0.95 -7.71 14.34
N ILE A 5 0.39 -7.66 14.42
CA ILE A 5 1.12 -6.39 14.34
C ILE A 5 1.33 -6.03 12.87
N PHE A 6 0.95 -4.81 12.53
CA PHE A 6 1.21 -4.23 11.22
C PHE A 6 2.38 -3.24 11.32
N ALA A 7 3.51 -3.60 10.72
CA ALA A 7 4.77 -2.86 10.76
C ALA A 7 4.71 -1.57 9.90
N THR A 8 3.90 -0.61 10.33
CA THR A 8 3.73 0.68 9.67
C THR A 8 3.37 1.80 10.64
N HIS A 9 3.91 2.99 10.41
CA HIS A 9 3.50 4.25 11.05
C HIS A 9 2.42 4.99 10.25
N ASN A 10 1.99 4.47 9.08
CA ASN A 10 1.00 5.15 8.25
C ASN A 10 -0.43 4.87 8.76
N PRO A 11 -1.12 5.86 9.36
CA PRO A 11 -2.44 5.67 9.94
C PRO A 11 -3.51 5.33 8.90
N ASN A 12 -3.35 5.79 7.65
CA ASN A 12 -4.28 5.46 6.57
C ASN A 12 -4.21 3.99 6.19
N LYS A 13 -3.00 3.41 6.15
CA LYS A 13 -2.81 1.98 5.92
C LYS A 13 -3.41 1.14 7.04
N VAL A 14 -3.15 1.54 8.30
CA VAL A 14 -3.73 0.87 9.49
C VAL A 14 -5.25 0.90 9.44
N LYS A 15 -5.84 2.05 9.09
CA LYS A 15 -7.29 2.20 8.96
C LYS A 15 -7.88 1.29 7.89
N GLU A 16 -7.26 1.22 6.68
CA GLU A 16 -7.71 0.32 5.61
C GLU A 16 -7.68 -1.15 6.04
N VAL A 17 -6.59 -1.57 6.72
CA VAL A 17 -6.44 -2.96 7.16
C VAL A 17 -7.38 -3.30 8.30
N ARG A 18 -7.61 -2.39 9.24
CA ARG A 18 -8.60 -2.58 10.32
C ARG A 18 -10.01 -2.76 9.77
N ASP A 19 -10.40 -1.96 8.79
CA ASP A 19 -11.71 -2.07 8.13
C ASP A 19 -11.88 -3.43 7.44
N LEU A 20 -10.82 -3.95 6.82
CA LEU A 20 -10.83 -5.25 6.15
C LEU A 20 -10.88 -6.46 7.10
N LEU A 21 -10.29 -6.34 8.30
CA LEU A 21 -10.04 -7.46 9.21
C LEU A 21 -10.77 -7.36 10.55
N SER A 22 -11.69 -6.39 10.69
CA SER A 22 -12.42 -6.09 11.94
C SER A 22 -13.04 -7.31 12.64
N ASP A 23 -13.48 -8.29 11.87
CA ASP A 23 -14.18 -9.47 12.38
C ASP A 23 -13.24 -10.66 12.69
N SER A 24 -11.99 -10.60 12.25
CA SER A 24 -11.06 -11.75 12.31
C SER A 24 -9.84 -11.49 13.20
N PHE A 25 -9.28 -10.29 13.16
CA PHE A 25 -8.04 -9.94 13.84
C PHE A 25 -8.10 -8.56 14.50
N GLU A 26 -7.46 -8.43 15.66
CA GLU A 26 -7.12 -7.13 16.25
C GLU A 26 -5.80 -6.63 15.62
N ILE A 27 -5.89 -5.60 14.78
CA ILE A 27 -4.72 -5.03 14.10
C ILE A 27 -4.10 -3.92 14.95
N LEU A 28 -2.83 -4.10 15.30
CA LEU A 28 -2.02 -3.12 16.02
C LEU A 28 -0.97 -2.53 15.07
N GLY A 29 -1.02 -1.20 14.84
CA GLY A 29 0.06 -0.48 14.17
C GLY A 29 1.26 -0.30 15.11
N LEU A 30 2.36 0.24 14.58
CA LEU A 30 3.57 0.47 15.37
C LEU A 30 3.34 1.46 16.53
N ASP A 31 2.53 2.48 16.31
CA ASP A 31 2.20 3.47 17.34
C ASP A 31 1.39 2.85 18.49
N ASP A 32 0.53 1.87 18.21
CA ASP A 32 -0.26 1.17 19.24
C ASP A 32 0.59 0.32 20.20
N ILE A 33 1.77 -0.09 19.75
CA ILE A 33 2.74 -0.86 20.56
C ILE A 33 3.89 0.00 21.10
N GLY A 34 3.82 1.33 20.92
CA GLY A 34 4.85 2.27 21.38
C GLY A 34 6.18 2.17 20.62
N PHE A 35 6.17 1.63 19.42
CA PHE A 35 7.36 1.54 18.58
C PHE A 35 7.52 2.81 17.76
N SER A 36 8.60 3.57 18.00
CA SER A 36 8.85 4.91 17.43
C SER A 36 10.03 4.97 16.46
N GLU A 37 10.78 3.87 16.27
CA GLU A 37 11.93 3.88 15.36
C GLU A 37 11.45 3.97 13.90
N ASP A 38 12.12 4.83 13.11
CA ASP A 38 11.88 4.90 11.67
C ASP A 38 12.40 3.65 10.97
N ILE A 39 11.61 3.12 10.04
CA ILE A 39 12.01 1.99 9.21
C ILE A 39 12.51 2.51 7.86
N ILE A 40 13.78 2.26 7.56
CA ILE A 40 14.41 2.72 6.34
C ILE A 40 13.89 1.91 5.14
N GLU A 41 13.39 2.59 4.12
CA GLU A 41 12.93 2.03 2.85
C GLU A 41 13.92 2.43 1.74
N ASP A 42 15.05 1.72 1.65
CA ASP A 42 16.15 2.00 0.73
C ASP A 42 16.33 0.96 -0.39
N LYS A 43 15.47 -0.04 -0.44
CA LYS A 43 15.56 -1.11 -1.44
C LYS A 43 14.98 -0.71 -2.79
N HIS A 44 15.35 -1.47 -3.81
CA HIS A 44 14.99 -1.19 -5.20
C HIS A 44 13.65 -1.77 -5.64
N THR A 45 13.06 -2.65 -4.83
CA THR A 45 11.77 -3.27 -5.12
C THR A 45 10.78 -3.13 -3.95
N ILE A 46 9.49 -3.08 -4.28
CA ILE A 46 8.39 -3.09 -3.29
C ILE A 46 8.49 -4.33 -2.40
N THR A 47 8.85 -5.48 -2.98
CA THR A 47 9.00 -6.74 -2.24
C THR A 47 10.12 -6.65 -1.21
N GLU A 48 11.31 -6.21 -1.60
CA GLU A 48 12.45 -6.08 -0.68
C GLU A 48 12.17 -5.09 0.44
N ASN A 49 11.54 -3.94 0.16
CA ASN A 49 11.15 -2.98 1.19
C ASN A 49 10.16 -3.60 2.18
N SER A 50 9.17 -4.34 1.70
CA SER A 50 8.18 -4.97 2.60
C SER A 50 8.82 -6.05 3.48
N ILE A 51 9.73 -6.85 2.95
CA ILE A 51 10.51 -7.85 3.71
C ILE A 51 11.37 -7.16 4.77
N THR A 52 12.17 -6.15 4.37
CA THR A 52 13.04 -5.41 5.29
C THR A 52 12.25 -4.82 6.47
N LYS A 53 11.06 -4.27 6.21
CA LYS A 53 10.19 -3.73 7.27
C LYS A 53 9.72 -4.81 8.24
N ALA A 54 9.26 -5.95 7.74
CA ALA A 54 8.78 -7.03 8.57
C ALA A 54 9.92 -7.63 9.43
N GLU A 55 11.08 -7.85 8.84
CA GLU A 55 12.27 -8.36 9.54
C GLU A 55 12.76 -7.37 10.61
N PHE A 56 12.84 -6.08 10.27
CA PHE A 56 13.29 -5.05 11.21
C PHE A 56 12.40 -5.02 12.47
N VAL A 57 11.07 -4.97 12.29
CA VAL A 57 10.14 -4.95 13.42
C VAL A 57 10.19 -6.27 14.19
N LYS A 58 10.29 -7.42 13.51
CA LYS A 58 10.46 -8.72 14.18
C LYS A 58 11.71 -8.77 15.04
N ILE A 59 12.85 -8.31 14.53
CA ILE A 59 14.14 -8.30 15.28
C ILE A 59 14.04 -7.39 16.51
N LYS A 60 13.43 -6.22 16.36
CA LYS A 60 13.35 -5.22 17.44
C LYS A 60 12.34 -5.56 18.53
N THR A 61 11.22 -6.15 18.16
CA THR A 61 10.10 -6.40 19.09
C THR A 61 9.99 -7.84 19.54
N GLY A 62 10.53 -8.80 18.77
CA GLY A 62 10.34 -10.22 18.98
C GLY A 62 8.96 -10.75 18.55
N TYR A 63 8.01 -9.88 18.17
CA TYR A 63 6.67 -10.28 17.79
C TYR A 63 6.59 -10.71 16.32
N ASP A 64 5.72 -11.69 16.04
CA ASP A 64 5.30 -11.97 14.68
C ASP A 64 4.52 -10.77 14.14
N CYS A 65 4.84 -10.35 12.93
CA CYS A 65 4.27 -9.14 12.34
C CYS A 65 4.19 -9.27 10.82
N PHE A 66 3.39 -8.41 10.21
CA PHE A 66 3.44 -8.21 8.77
C PHE A 66 3.73 -6.76 8.44
N ALA A 67 4.36 -6.55 7.29
CA ALA A 67 4.59 -5.21 6.72
C ALA A 67 3.98 -5.16 5.32
N ASP A 68 3.66 -3.96 4.84
CA ASP A 68 3.36 -3.74 3.43
C ASP A 68 4.31 -2.73 2.81
N ASP A 69 4.60 -2.91 1.53
CA ASP A 69 5.07 -1.82 0.71
C ASP A 69 4.17 -1.67 -0.52
N THR A 70 4.02 -0.43 -1.01
CA THR A 70 3.07 -0.11 -2.07
C THR A 70 3.67 0.92 -3.01
N GLY A 71 3.53 0.65 -4.31
CA GLY A 71 3.89 1.59 -5.36
C GLY A 71 2.77 1.75 -6.39
N LEU A 72 2.74 2.93 -7.00
CA LEU A 72 2.05 3.19 -8.25
C LEU A 72 3.04 2.99 -9.38
N GLU A 73 2.73 2.13 -10.34
CA GLU A 73 3.52 1.91 -11.54
C GLU A 73 2.75 2.43 -12.75
N VAL A 74 3.38 3.28 -13.57
CA VAL A 74 2.78 3.89 -14.77
C VAL A 74 3.56 3.47 -15.99
N ASP A 75 2.89 2.84 -16.96
CA ASP A 75 3.54 2.24 -18.13
C ASP A 75 4.30 3.27 -18.97
N ALA A 76 3.71 4.42 -19.23
CA ALA A 76 4.34 5.51 -19.98
C ALA A 76 5.58 6.11 -19.30
N LEU A 77 5.77 5.84 -18.01
CA LEU A 77 6.91 6.30 -17.21
C LEU A 77 7.85 5.14 -16.84
N ASN A 78 7.83 4.05 -17.60
CA ASN A 78 8.64 2.85 -17.37
C ASN A 78 8.51 2.31 -15.93
N GLY A 79 7.31 2.29 -15.40
CA GLY A 79 7.00 1.82 -14.05
C GLY A 79 7.22 2.84 -12.92
N GLN A 80 7.68 4.06 -13.24
CA GLN A 80 7.74 5.11 -12.22
C GLN A 80 6.33 5.57 -11.85
N PRO A 81 6.13 6.06 -10.61
CA PRO A 81 7.10 6.23 -9.51
C PRO A 81 7.54 4.94 -8.80
N GLY A 82 6.80 3.82 -8.86
CA GLY A 82 7.18 2.55 -8.25
C GLY A 82 7.51 2.68 -6.76
N VAL A 83 8.67 2.21 -6.31
CA VAL A 83 9.15 2.33 -4.92
C VAL A 83 9.32 3.77 -4.45
N PHE A 84 9.38 4.73 -5.35
CA PHE A 84 9.50 6.15 -5.03
C PHE A 84 8.14 6.85 -4.88
N SER A 85 7.02 6.11 -4.87
CA SER A 85 5.67 6.69 -4.85
C SER A 85 5.45 7.73 -3.75
N LYS A 86 5.98 7.50 -2.55
CA LYS A 86 5.86 8.43 -1.41
C LYS A 86 6.70 9.71 -1.58
N ARG A 87 7.82 9.63 -2.31
CA ARG A 87 8.83 10.69 -2.47
C ARG A 87 9.11 11.05 -3.93
N PHE A 88 8.13 10.87 -4.81
CA PHE A 88 8.29 11.04 -6.25
C PHE A 88 8.68 12.47 -6.65
N ALA A 89 8.10 13.46 -6.01
CA ALA A 89 8.44 14.87 -6.19
C ALA A 89 9.57 15.37 -5.26
N GLY A 90 10.12 14.49 -4.43
CA GLY A 90 11.23 14.79 -3.52
C GLY A 90 11.04 14.18 -2.14
N PRO A 91 12.07 14.20 -1.27
CA PRO A 91 12.06 13.50 0.01
C PRO A 91 10.98 13.98 0.99
N ASN A 92 10.59 15.26 0.92
CA ASN A 92 9.57 15.87 1.77
C ASN A 92 8.28 16.20 1.02
N ALA A 93 8.07 15.58 -0.15
CA ALA A 93 6.91 15.86 -1.00
C ALA A 93 5.60 15.43 -0.32
N SER A 94 4.60 16.29 -0.41
CA SER A 94 3.22 15.96 -0.07
C SER A 94 2.59 15.04 -1.12
N SER A 95 1.42 14.46 -0.82
CA SER A 95 0.65 13.74 -1.84
C SER A 95 0.30 14.62 -3.03
N ASP A 96 0.01 15.89 -2.79
CA ASP A 96 -0.33 16.84 -3.85
C ASP A 96 0.86 17.15 -4.74
N ASP A 97 2.07 17.30 -4.19
CA ASP A 97 3.29 17.49 -4.98
C ASP A 97 3.56 16.28 -5.88
N ASN A 98 3.39 15.08 -5.35
CA ASN A 98 3.58 13.84 -6.09
C ASN A 98 2.55 13.70 -7.22
N ILE A 99 1.27 14.04 -6.97
CA ILE A 99 0.22 14.04 -8.00
C ILE A 99 0.52 15.10 -9.08
N ASN A 100 0.89 16.32 -8.70
CA ASN A 100 1.20 17.39 -9.64
C ASN A 100 2.31 16.96 -10.60
N LYS A 101 3.43 16.45 -10.05
CA LYS A 101 4.53 15.93 -10.85
C LYS A 101 4.09 14.80 -11.79
N LEU A 102 3.28 13.88 -11.32
CA LEU A 102 2.77 12.78 -12.13
C LEU A 102 1.93 13.29 -13.30
N LEU A 103 1.00 14.22 -13.05
CA LEU A 103 0.13 14.77 -14.07
C LEU A 103 0.92 15.59 -15.11
N GLU A 104 1.91 16.39 -14.66
CA GLU A 104 2.81 17.14 -15.54
C GLU A 104 3.60 16.20 -16.47
N MET A 105 4.20 15.13 -15.94
CA MET A 105 4.94 14.16 -16.74
C MET A 105 4.07 13.40 -17.76
N LEU A 106 2.75 13.34 -17.52
CA LEU A 106 1.78 12.69 -18.40
C LEU A 106 0.97 13.67 -19.26
N GLU A 107 1.24 14.98 -19.26
CA GLU A 107 0.42 16.01 -19.89
C GLU A 107 0.10 15.70 -21.36
N ASN A 108 1.11 15.32 -22.14
CA ASN A 108 0.99 15.02 -23.56
C ASN A 108 0.99 13.52 -23.87
N ASN A 109 0.79 12.66 -22.86
CA ASN A 109 0.85 11.22 -23.03
C ASN A 109 -0.56 10.61 -23.09
N THR A 110 -0.86 9.91 -24.17
CA THR A 110 -2.14 9.21 -24.35
C THR A 110 -2.17 7.85 -23.64
N ASN A 111 -0.99 7.23 -23.42
CA ASN A 111 -0.91 6.02 -22.60
C ASN A 111 -0.90 6.40 -21.12
N ARG A 112 -2.01 6.20 -20.47
CA ARG A 112 -2.18 6.49 -19.04
C ARG A 112 -2.34 5.22 -18.21
N ALA A 113 -2.07 4.04 -18.80
CA ALA A 113 -2.16 2.77 -18.13
C ALA A 113 -1.24 2.73 -16.91
N ALA A 114 -1.78 2.27 -15.79
CA ALA A 114 -1.09 2.23 -14.53
C ALA A 114 -1.63 1.10 -13.65
N ARG A 115 -0.86 0.74 -12.63
CA ARG A 115 -1.31 -0.18 -11.59
C ARG A 115 -0.83 0.25 -10.22
N PHE A 116 -1.66 0.04 -9.22
CA PHE A 116 -1.19 -0.04 -7.85
C PHE A 116 -0.76 -1.47 -7.56
N LYS A 117 0.42 -1.61 -6.97
CA LYS A 117 0.96 -2.87 -6.49
C LYS A 117 1.25 -2.77 -5.00
N THR A 118 0.76 -3.73 -4.22
CA THR A 118 1.14 -3.91 -2.81
C THR A 118 1.75 -5.29 -2.64
N VAL A 119 2.84 -5.36 -1.91
CA VAL A 119 3.39 -6.61 -1.38
C VAL A 119 3.31 -6.56 0.14
N ILE A 120 2.72 -7.60 0.72
CA ILE A 120 2.71 -7.85 2.16
C ILE A 120 3.74 -8.93 2.45
N SER A 121 4.58 -8.71 3.45
CA SER A 121 5.53 -9.69 3.97
C SER A 121 5.15 -10.03 5.41
N LEU A 122 4.80 -11.28 5.65
CA LEU A 122 4.53 -11.84 6.98
C LEU A 122 5.83 -12.45 7.53
N SER A 123 6.28 -11.96 8.69
CA SER A 123 7.34 -12.58 9.48
C SER A 123 6.71 -13.37 10.62
N LYS A 124 6.70 -14.69 10.49
CA LYS A 124 6.11 -15.61 11.47
C LYS A 124 7.00 -16.82 11.68
N ASN A 125 7.25 -17.16 12.95
CA ASN A 125 8.06 -18.35 13.33
C ASN A 125 9.43 -18.41 12.60
N GLY A 126 10.09 -17.29 12.37
CA GLY A 126 11.38 -17.22 11.70
C GLY A 126 11.34 -17.41 10.18
N GLN A 127 10.16 -17.42 9.59
CA GLN A 127 9.96 -17.50 8.13
C GLN A 127 9.32 -16.24 7.60
N ILE A 128 9.67 -15.87 6.36
CA ILE A 128 9.03 -14.78 5.61
C ILE A 128 8.16 -15.38 4.49
N THR A 129 6.91 -14.97 4.46
CA THR A 129 5.99 -15.30 3.36
C THR A 129 5.44 -14.01 2.76
N THR A 130 5.39 -13.92 1.44
CA THR A 130 4.96 -12.70 0.74
C THR A 130 3.63 -12.89 0.00
N PHE A 131 2.80 -11.84 -0.01
CA PHE A 131 1.50 -11.82 -0.67
C PHE A 131 1.37 -10.56 -1.51
N GLU A 132 1.15 -10.72 -2.80
CA GLU A 132 1.02 -9.60 -3.74
C GLU A 132 -0.44 -9.35 -4.09
N GLY A 133 -0.80 -8.06 -4.16
CA GLY A 133 -2.08 -7.60 -4.69
C GLY A 133 -1.87 -6.48 -5.69
N ILE A 134 -2.54 -6.58 -6.85
CA ILE A 134 -2.47 -5.62 -7.95
C ILE A 134 -3.86 -5.11 -8.28
N CYS A 135 -3.96 -3.79 -8.48
CA CYS A 135 -5.13 -3.14 -9.05
C CYS A 135 -4.72 -2.40 -10.31
N GLU A 136 -5.12 -2.93 -11.46
CA GLU A 136 -4.92 -2.29 -12.76
C GLU A 136 -5.87 -1.11 -12.94
N GLY A 137 -5.44 -0.08 -13.68
CA GLY A 137 -6.24 1.10 -13.94
C GLY A 137 -5.55 2.09 -14.87
N ASN A 138 -5.98 3.33 -14.79
CA ASN A 138 -5.43 4.43 -15.58
C ASN A 138 -5.28 5.68 -14.70
N ILE A 139 -4.35 6.56 -15.07
CA ILE A 139 -4.23 7.88 -14.45
C ILE A 139 -5.20 8.84 -15.12
N ALA A 140 -6.05 9.50 -14.34
CA ALA A 140 -6.93 10.56 -14.77
C ALA A 140 -6.15 11.78 -15.31
N HIS A 141 -6.78 12.62 -16.12
CA HIS A 141 -6.17 13.86 -16.60
C HIS A 141 -6.10 14.95 -15.52
N GLU A 142 -6.98 14.89 -14.55
CA GLU A 142 -7.09 15.80 -13.41
C GLU A 142 -7.51 15.06 -12.16
N ARG A 143 -7.50 15.74 -11.02
CA ARG A 143 -7.97 15.17 -9.75
C ARG A 143 -9.48 14.94 -9.78
N MET A 144 -9.91 13.80 -9.27
CA MET A 144 -11.31 13.37 -9.17
C MET A 144 -11.58 12.92 -7.72
N GLY A 145 -12.30 13.74 -6.96
CA GLY A 145 -12.58 13.47 -5.56
C GLY A 145 -11.42 13.80 -4.61
N ASN A 146 -11.65 13.59 -3.32
CA ASN A 146 -10.72 13.94 -2.24
C ASN A 146 -10.69 12.91 -1.11
N LEU A 147 -11.29 11.74 -1.34
CA LEU A 147 -11.23 10.62 -0.39
C LEU A 147 -9.91 9.85 -0.56
N GLY A 148 -9.61 9.01 0.44
CA GLY A 148 -8.41 8.17 0.43
C GLY A 148 -7.13 8.94 0.72
N PHE A 149 -6.01 8.54 0.10
CA PHE A 149 -4.69 9.15 0.28
C PHE A 149 -3.77 8.88 -0.92
N GLY A 150 -2.61 9.56 -0.94
CA GLY A 150 -1.63 9.39 -2.01
C GLY A 150 -2.21 9.73 -3.38
N TYR A 151 -2.09 8.83 -4.34
CA TYR A 151 -2.56 9.01 -5.72
C TYR A 151 -4.04 8.62 -5.94
N ASP A 152 -4.81 8.34 -4.90
CA ASP A 152 -6.22 7.97 -5.01
C ASP A 152 -7.05 8.95 -5.86
N PRO A 153 -6.85 10.29 -5.77
CA PRO A 153 -7.61 11.25 -6.58
C PRO A 153 -7.36 11.17 -8.09
N VAL A 154 -6.29 10.53 -8.53
CA VAL A 154 -5.95 10.44 -9.96
C VAL A 154 -5.92 9.01 -10.50
N PHE A 155 -6.19 8.01 -9.69
CA PHE A 155 -6.19 6.62 -10.13
C PHE A 155 -7.61 6.10 -10.35
N ILE A 156 -7.93 5.77 -11.60
CA ILE A 156 -9.22 5.17 -12.01
C ILE A 156 -9.01 3.66 -12.20
N PRO A 157 -9.57 2.80 -11.33
CA PRO A 157 -9.45 1.37 -11.47
C PRO A 157 -10.05 0.85 -12.77
N LYS A 158 -9.49 -0.23 -13.32
CA LYS A 158 -10.02 -0.89 -14.52
C LYS A 158 -11.50 -1.23 -14.35
N ASN A 159 -12.29 -1.01 -15.40
CA ASN A 159 -13.75 -1.20 -15.41
C ASN A 159 -14.52 -0.27 -14.44
N ARG A 160 -13.96 0.88 -14.12
CA ARG A 160 -14.61 1.95 -13.36
C ARG A 160 -14.46 3.28 -14.10
N ASN A 161 -15.39 4.21 -13.82
CA ASN A 161 -15.38 5.57 -14.38
C ASN A 161 -15.11 6.63 -13.30
N ILE A 162 -14.86 6.20 -12.06
CA ILE A 162 -14.56 7.05 -10.92
C ILE A 162 -13.20 6.67 -10.33
N SER A 163 -12.50 7.65 -9.79
CA SER A 163 -11.20 7.43 -9.13
C SER A 163 -11.37 6.80 -7.74
N PHE A 164 -10.28 6.27 -7.19
CA PHE A 164 -10.26 5.89 -5.77
C PHE A 164 -10.58 7.07 -4.84
N GLY A 165 -10.23 8.30 -5.25
CA GLY A 165 -10.57 9.53 -4.51
C GLY A 165 -12.06 9.86 -4.46
N GLN A 166 -12.89 9.19 -5.25
CA GLN A 166 -14.36 9.33 -5.26
C GLN A 166 -15.08 8.13 -4.59
N MET A 167 -14.33 7.09 -4.24
CA MET A 167 -14.88 5.88 -3.62
C MET A 167 -14.86 5.98 -2.09
N SER A 168 -15.93 5.50 -1.46
CA SER A 168 -15.87 5.19 -0.04
C SER A 168 -14.80 4.14 0.26
N LEU A 169 -14.30 4.09 1.50
CA LEU A 169 -13.33 3.07 1.91
C LEU A 169 -13.84 1.65 1.64
N ARG A 170 -15.12 1.40 1.89
CA ARG A 170 -15.76 0.10 1.65
C ARG A 170 -15.74 -0.28 0.16
N GLU A 171 -16.10 0.64 -0.73
CA GLU A 171 -16.06 0.39 -2.18
C GLU A 171 -14.64 0.15 -2.67
N LYS A 172 -13.67 0.96 -2.22
CA LYS A 172 -12.25 0.80 -2.53
C LYS A 172 -11.75 -0.57 -2.08
N ASN A 173 -12.08 -0.99 -0.86
CA ASN A 173 -11.65 -2.26 -0.28
C ASN A 173 -12.17 -3.50 -1.03
N LEU A 174 -13.21 -3.39 -1.85
CA LEU A 174 -13.67 -4.51 -2.69
C LEU A 174 -12.72 -4.82 -3.86
N ILE A 175 -11.91 -3.86 -4.32
CA ILE A 175 -11.15 -3.97 -5.57
C ILE A 175 -9.67 -3.59 -5.44
N ALA A 176 -9.29 -2.91 -4.37
CA ALA A 176 -7.96 -2.32 -4.22
C ALA A 176 -6.85 -3.38 -4.08
N HIS A 177 -5.65 -2.98 -4.48
CA HIS A 177 -4.41 -3.74 -4.38
C HIS A 177 -4.14 -4.27 -2.96
N ARG A 178 -4.26 -3.41 -1.93
CA ARG A 178 -4.02 -3.81 -0.53
C ARG A 178 -5.04 -4.84 -0.06
N ALA A 179 -6.31 -4.66 -0.38
CA ALA A 179 -7.34 -5.63 -0.03
C ALA A 179 -7.06 -7.01 -0.63
N LYS A 180 -6.63 -7.07 -1.90
CA LYS A 180 -6.25 -8.32 -2.56
C LYS A 180 -5.05 -9.00 -1.88
N ALA A 181 -4.04 -8.24 -1.47
CA ALA A 181 -2.89 -8.77 -0.76
C ALA A 181 -3.26 -9.27 0.66
N ILE A 182 -4.09 -8.49 1.38
CA ILE A 182 -4.60 -8.84 2.71
C ILE A 182 -5.45 -10.11 2.67
N ASN A 183 -6.34 -10.26 1.70
CA ASN A 183 -7.15 -11.47 1.59
C ASN A 183 -6.28 -12.72 1.44
N LYS A 184 -5.21 -12.66 0.65
CA LYS A 184 -4.24 -13.76 0.54
C LYS A 184 -3.52 -14.06 1.85
N LEU A 185 -3.16 -13.01 2.62
CA LEU A 185 -2.57 -13.19 3.96
C LEU A 185 -3.56 -13.87 4.90
N VAL A 186 -4.84 -13.45 4.89
CA VAL A 186 -5.89 -14.05 5.73
C VAL A 186 -6.12 -15.51 5.37
N ASP A 187 -6.28 -15.81 4.09
CA ASP A 187 -6.44 -17.19 3.60
C ASP A 187 -5.27 -18.08 4.06
N TYR A 188 -4.04 -17.57 3.97
CA TYR A 188 -2.86 -18.27 4.47
C TYR A 188 -2.92 -18.51 5.99
N LEU A 189 -3.24 -17.48 6.77
CA LEU A 189 -3.33 -17.57 8.22
C LEU A 189 -4.46 -18.51 8.67
N THR A 190 -5.59 -18.49 7.98
CA THR A 190 -6.75 -19.35 8.31
C THR A 190 -6.49 -20.82 8.00
N ASN A 191 -5.70 -21.10 6.95
CA ASN A 191 -5.33 -22.48 6.59
C ASN A 191 -4.19 -23.06 7.45
N LEU A 192 -3.59 -22.27 8.34
CA LEU A 192 -2.58 -22.74 9.31
C LEU A 192 -3.20 -23.31 10.59
N TYR A 193 -4.51 -23.15 10.78
CA TYR A 193 -5.28 -23.61 11.94
C TYR A 193 -6.40 -24.55 11.50
#